data_2056247c5d1c3b2372e3ee620cd248e0
#
_entry.id   2056247c5d1c3b2372e3ee620cd248e0
#
_cell.length_a   1.000
_cell.length_b   1.000
_cell.length_c   1.000
_cell.angle_alpha   90.00
_cell.angle_beta   90.00
_cell.angle_gamma   90.00
#
_symmetry.space_group_name_H-M   'P 1'
#
loop_
_entity.id
_entity.type
_entity.pdbx_description
1 polymer ?
#
loop_
_entity_poly.entity_id
_entity_poly.type
_entity_poly.pdbx_seq_one_letter_code
_entity_poly.pdbx_strand_id
1 'polypeptide(L)'
;MIQLGQLVFTGLSGLTLTEDEKKFIEKEDIGGVILFSKNYESPAQLAELVNNIQVLRKEYPLFICTDHEGGRVVRFKTQFTQFPPMLEIAKLDSPKLVFEVATIMAEELLACGVNLNLAPVCDIWNNDQNKVIWDRAFGTDHETVSKFISSMIRGFETNHLMSCAKHFPGHGNTLKDSHYDLPIVKKSLDDIRNEELQPFIKAVKARVNMIMMAHVIVEEIDSELPCSLSPKAHAMLRNELKYKGLILSDDMQMGAITAHRGTGEAAMMAIKAGSDLVEYRDMEEAILGLEGLKKAQKDKTIKASDFQDRLTRIEDAKKAYFTDYRPIYVPDLEKKFNKRQTKIFVDDLKKKIAEKNNR
;
A
#
# COMPACT_ATOMS: atom_id res chain seq x y z
N MET A 1 -5.47 22.93 -18.60
CA MET A 1 -6.02 21.75 -17.90
C MET A 1 -5.00 21.33 -16.84
N ILE A 2 -5.46 20.95 -15.65
CA ILE A 2 -4.60 20.43 -14.58
C ILE A 2 -4.06 19.08 -15.04
N GLN A 3 -2.79 18.80 -14.79
CA GLN A 3 -2.17 17.51 -15.12
C GLN A 3 -2.52 16.48 -14.04
N LEU A 4 -3.19 15.40 -14.42
CA LEU A 4 -3.80 14.45 -13.47
C LEU A 4 -2.99 13.16 -13.31
N GLY A 5 -1.90 12.97 -14.04
CA GLY A 5 -1.08 11.76 -13.95
C GLY A 5 -0.53 11.50 -12.57
N GLN A 6 -0.26 12.56 -11.79
CA GLN A 6 0.19 12.43 -10.39
C GLN A 6 -0.81 11.69 -9.49
N LEU A 7 -2.09 11.56 -9.88
CA LEU A 7 -3.13 10.83 -9.16
C LEU A 7 -3.12 9.32 -9.45
N VAL A 8 -2.25 8.84 -10.34
CA VAL A 8 -2.28 7.47 -10.87
C VAL A 8 -0.99 6.73 -10.53
N PHE A 9 -1.14 5.50 -10.01
CA PHE A 9 -0.08 4.51 -9.94
C PHE A 9 -0.29 3.49 -11.04
N THR A 10 0.80 3.08 -11.70
CA THR A 10 0.79 2.08 -12.77
C THR A 10 1.75 0.95 -12.47
N GLY A 11 1.38 -0.29 -12.81
CA GLY A 11 2.33 -1.39 -12.87
C GLY A 11 3.13 -1.39 -14.17
N LEU A 12 4.12 -2.28 -14.24
CA LEU A 12 4.98 -2.48 -15.40
C LEU A 12 4.87 -3.93 -15.91
N SER A 13 5.18 -4.11 -17.19
CA SER A 13 5.06 -5.40 -17.87
C SER A 13 6.16 -6.42 -17.50
N GLY A 14 7.39 -5.95 -17.21
CA GLY A 14 8.52 -6.83 -17.02
C GLY A 14 9.69 -6.26 -16.22
N LEU A 15 10.89 -6.82 -16.46
CA LEU A 15 12.12 -6.48 -15.74
C LEU A 15 12.73 -5.14 -16.14
N THR A 16 12.35 -4.62 -17.28
CA THR A 16 12.84 -3.36 -17.86
C THR A 16 11.67 -2.55 -18.41
N LEU A 17 11.82 -1.23 -18.48
CA LEU A 17 10.83 -0.37 -19.09
C LEU A 17 10.75 -0.58 -20.61
N THR A 18 9.54 -0.75 -21.14
CA THR A 18 9.27 -0.62 -22.56
C THR A 18 9.26 0.84 -22.99
N GLU A 19 9.37 1.10 -24.30
CA GLU A 19 9.30 2.47 -24.82
C GLU A 19 7.93 3.12 -24.62
N ASP A 20 6.85 2.32 -24.62
CA ASP A 20 5.50 2.83 -24.39
C ASP A 20 5.27 3.16 -22.91
N GLU A 21 5.81 2.34 -21.97
CA GLU A 21 5.80 2.65 -20.53
C GLU A 21 6.58 3.94 -20.23
N LYS A 22 7.77 4.11 -20.83
CA LYS A 22 8.56 5.36 -20.69
C LYS A 22 7.76 6.57 -21.15
N LYS A 23 7.20 6.51 -22.38
CA LYS A 23 6.39 7.60 -22.92
C LYS A 23 5.17 7.91 -22.07
N PHE A 24 4.48 6.89 -21.55
CA PHE A 24 3.30 7.06 -20.70
C PHE A 24 3.67 7.76 -19.39
N ILE A 25 4.69 7.23 -18.68
CA ILE A 25 5.14 7.78 -17.40
C ILE A 25 5.58 9.23 -17.56
N GLU A 26 6.43 9.53 -18.54
CA GLU A 26 7.00 10.86 -18.77
C GLU A 26 5.95 11.87 -19.25
N LYS A 27 5.18 11.51 -20.29
CA LYS A 27 4.20 12.41 -20.92
C LYS A 27 3.08 12.78 -19.97
N GLU A 28 2.55 11.80 -19.26
CA GLU A 28 1.40 11.99 -18.39
C GLU A 28 1.83 12.42 -16.97
N ASP A 29 3.12 12.44 -16.68
CA ASP A 29 3.66 12.78 -15.36
C ASP A 29 3.06 11.91 -14.26
N ILE A 30 3.21 10.59 -14.40
CA ILE A 30 2.60 9.58 -13.52
C ILE A 30 3.14 9.72 -12.08
N GLY A 31 2.24 9.62 -11.09
CA GLY A 31 2.55 9.82 -9.67
C GLY A 31 3.44 8.75 -9.08
N GLY A 32 3.25 7.49 -9.48
CA GLY A 32 4.03 6.37 -8.96
C GLY A 32 3.93 5.10 -9.79
N VAL A 33 4.81 4.16 -9.44
CA VAL A 33 4.88 2.82 -10.05
C VAL A 33 4.78 1.76 -8.97
N ILE A 34 3.89 0.79 -9.17
CA ILE A 34 3.82 -0.41 -8.33
C ILE A 34 4.57 -1.56 -8.98
N LEU A 35 5.42 -2.22 -8.18
CA LEU A 35 6.27 -3.33 -8.61
C LEU A 35 5.79 -4.65 -8.03
N PHE A 36 5.69 -5.65 -8.90
CA PHE A 36 5.29 -7.02 -8.60
C PHE A 36 6.46 -7.99 -8.80
N SER A 37 6.24 -9.26 -8.49
CA SER A 37 7.26 -10.30 -8.68
C SER A 37 7.73 -10.43 -10.14
N LYS A 38 6.89 -10.11 -11.13
CA LYS A 38 7.26 -10.07 -12.55
C LYS A 38 8.30 -9.00 -12.91
N ASN A 39 8.50 -8.03 -12.01
CA ASN A 39 9.44 -6.91 -12.19
C ASN A 39 10.78 -7.14 -11.46
N TYR A 40 10.98 -8.33 -10.88
CA TYR A 40 12.11 -8.62 -10.03
C TYR A 40 12.85 -9.89 -10.42
N GLU A 41 14.14 -9.78 -10.60
CA GLU A 41 15.09 -10.90 -10.79
C GLU A 41 16.20 -10.87 -9.72
N SER A 42 16.77 -9.69 -9.47
CA SER A 42 17.82 -9.47 -8.48
C SER A 42 17.78 -8.03 -7.94
N PRO A 43 18.40 -7.75 -6.76
CA PRO A 43 18.49 -6.38 -6.26
C PRO A 43 19.19 -5.42 -7.25
N ALA A 44 20.20 -5.89 -7.98
CA ALA A 44 20.89 -5.08 -8.98
C ALA A 44 19.97 -4.70 -10.14
N GLN A 45 19.26 -5.68 -10.71
CA GLN A 45 18.27 -5.45 -11.79
C GLN A 45 17.16 -4.50 -11.31
N LEU A 46 16.64 -4.70 -10.08
CA LEU A 46 15.59 -3.85 -9.52
C LEU A 46 16.07 -2.40 -9.35
N ALA A 47 17.29 -2.19 -8.84
CA ALA A 47 17.87 -0.86 -8.68
C ALA A 47 18.07 -0.15 -10.04
N GLU A 48 18.51 -0.87 -11.07
CA GLU A 48 18.60 -0.35 -12.44
C GLU A 48 17.21 0.03 -12.99
N LEU A 49 16.19 -0.82 -12.80
CA LEU A 49 14.82 -0.52 -13.19
C LEU A 49 14.32 0.75 -12.49
N VAL A 50 14.50 0.85 -11.18
CA VAL A 50 14.08 2.03 -10.41
C VAL A 50 14.84 3.29 -10.85
N ASN A 51 16.16 3.22 -11.07
CA ASN A 51 16.92 4.33 -11.62
C ASN A 51 16.33 4.81 -12.97
N ASN A 52 16.01 3.88 -13.87
CA ASN A 52 15.44 4.18 -15.17
C ASN A 52 14.03 4.80 -15.06
N ILE A 53 13.21 4.37 -14.09
CA ILE A 53 11.91 4.99 -13.82
C ILE A 53 12.11 6.43 -13.31
N GLN A 54 13.01 6.63 -12.36
CA GLN A 54 13.23 7.92 -11.73
C GLN A 54 13.85 8.99 -12.66
N VAL A 55 14.53 8.56 -13.73
CA VAL A 55 15.01 9.50 -14.78
C VAL A 55 13.83 10.22 -15.47
N LEU A 56 12.66 9.59 -15.54
CA LEU A 56 11.47 10.13 -16.21
C LEU A 56 10.70 11.16 -15.36
N ARG A 57 11.10 11.38 -14.09
CA ARG A 57 10.46 12.37 -13.21
C ARG A 57 10.62 13.79 -13.75
N LYS A 58 9.62 14.62 -13.49
CA LYS A 58 9.70 16.06 -13.80
C LYS A 58 10.29 16.84 -12.62
N GLU A 59 9.57 16.95 -11.54
CA GLU A 59 10.00 17.78 -10.40
C GLU A 59 10.42 16.94 -9.20
N TYR A 60 9.53 16.05 -8.72
CA TYR A 60 9.80 15.20 -7.56
C TYR A 60 9.95 13.73 -7.98
N PRO A 61 10.66 12.91 -7.19
CA PRO A 61 10.71 11.46 -7.42
C PRO A 61 9.29 10.85 -7.49
N LEU A 62 9.15 9.81 -8.32
CA LEU A 62 7.95 9.00 -8.32
C LEU A 62 7.87 8.19 -7.04
N PHE A 63 6.65 7.90 -6.58
CA PHE A 63 6.44 6.80 -5.65
C PHE A 63 6.80 5.49 -6.33
N ILE A 64 7.68 4.71 -5.72
CA ILE A 64 7.99 3.34 -6.14
C ILE A 64 7.52 2.44 -5.03
N CYS A 65 6.42 1.72 -5.24
CA CYS A 65 5.81 0.92 -4.21
C CYS A 65 5.76 -0.57 -4.54
N THR A 66 5.56 -1.37 -3.51
CA THR A 66 5.40 -2.82 -3.61
C THR A 66 4.67 -3.36 -2.37
N ASP A 67 4.06 -4.56 -2.49
CA ASP A 67 3.60 -5.35 -1.35
C ASP A 67 4.74 -6.19 -0.79
N HIS A 68 5.35 -5.75 0.28
CA HIS A 68 6.38 -6.51 0.97
C HIS A 68 6.03 -6.63 2.45
N GLU A 69 4.99 -7.45 2.71
CA GLU A 69 4.36 -7.59 4.04
C GLU A 69 5.12 -8.56 4.95
N GLY A 70 5.84 -9.50 4.36
CA GLY A 70 6.37 -10.70 5.00
C GLY A 70 5.45 -11.92 4.79
N GLY A 71 5.89 -13.10 5.26
CA GLY A 71 5.16 -14.34 5.04
C GLY A 71 4.94 -14.63 3.56
N ARG A 72 3.70 -14.92 3.17
CA ARG A 72 3.34 -15.27 1.79
C ARG A 72 3.23 -14.08 0.84
N VAL A 73 3.08 -12.87 1.36
CA VAL A 73 2.96 -11.64 0.56
C VAL A 73 4.28 -10.90 0.54
N VAL A 74 5.16 -11.35 -0.34
CA VAL A 74 6.44 -10.72 -0.66
C VAL A 74 6.65 -10.77 -2.17
N ARG A 75 7.05 -9.65 -2.77
CA ARG A 75 7.29 -9.58 -4.22
C ARG A 75 8.73 -9.93 -4.59
N PHE A 76 9.68 -9.63 -3.72
CA PHE A 76 11.11 -9.85 -3.96
C PHE A 76 11.60 -10.97 -3.06
N LYS A 77 11.88 -12.15 -3.64
CA LYS A 77 12.22 -13.35 -2.87
C LYS A 77 13.71 -13.61 -2.82
N THR A 78 14.37 -13.60 -3.96
CA THR A 78 15.80 -13.92 -4.05
C THR A 78 16.62 -12.78 -3.45
N GLN A 79 17.54 -13.09 -2.55
CA GLN A 79 18.44 -12.17 -1.83
C GLN A 79 17.77 -11.24 -0.81
N PHE A 80 16.50 -10.90 -0.94
CA PHE A 80 15.75 -10.22 0.12
C PHE A 80 15.51 -11.13 1.32
N THR A 81 15.56 -10.56 2.50
CA THR A 81 15.28 -11.28 3.74
C THR A 81 13.83 -11.76 3.79
N GLN A 82 13.64 -13.08 3.95
CA GLN A 82 12.31 -13.68 4.02
C GLN A 82 11.89 -13.86 5.47
N PHE A 83 10.92 -13.07 5.91
CA PHE A 83 10.37 -13.12 7.26
C PHE A 83 9.19 -14.10 7.35
N PRO A 84 8.98 -14.73 8.52
CA PRO A 84 7.74 -15.45 8.81
C PRO A 84 6.50 -14.56 8.66
N PRO A 85 5.30 -15.16 8.57
CA PRO A 85 4.04 -14.40 8.59
C PRO A 85 3.93 -13.52 9.84
N MET A 86 3.28 -12.36 9.71
CA MET A 86 3.13 -11.40 10.82
C MET A 86 2.35 -11.99 11.99
N LEU A 87 1.38 -12.87 11.72
CA LEU A 87 0.66 -13.61 12.77
C LEU A 87 1.60 -14.44 13.64
N GLU A 88 2.58 -15.12 13.04
CA GLU A 88 3.55 -15.93 13.77
C GLU A 88 4.54 -15.08 14.59
N ILE A 89 4.98 -13.96 14.02
CA ILE A 89 5.86 -13.03 14.73
C ILE A 89 5.14 -12.40 15.92
N ALA A 90 3.87 -12.05 15.78
CA ALA A 90 3.06 -11.46 16.82
C ALA A 90 2.86 -12.37 18.04
N LYS A 91 2.84 -13.70 17.86
CA LYS A 91 2.79 -14.69 18.97
C LYS A 91 3.94 -14.55 19.96
N LEU A 92 5.07 -13.99 19.55
CA LEU A 92 6.22 -13.73 20.42
C LEU A 92 6.00 -12.55 21.37
N ASP A 93 4.91 -11.82 21.20
CA ASP A 93 4.48 -10.70 22.03
C ASP A 93 5.54 -9.59 22.23
N SER A 94 6.35 -9.34 21.22
CA SER A 94 7.46 -8.39 21.26
C SER A 94 7.37 -7.31 20.17
N PRO A 95 6.88 -6.10 20.51
CA PRO A 95 6.90 -4.95 19.60
C PRO A 95 8.28 -4.60 19.05
N LYS A 96 9.33 -4.87 19.87
CA LYS A 96 10.72 -4.66 19.46
C LYS A 96 11.10 -5.53 18.26
N LEU A 97 10.70 -6.83 18.26
CA LEU A 97 10.99 -7.73 17.13
C LEU A 97 10.30 -7.23 15.85
N VAL A 98 9.05 -6.76 15.93
CA VAL A 98 8.34 -6.21 14.77
C VAL A 98 9.01 -4.92 14.24
N PHE A 99 9.48 -4.08 15.15
CA PHE A 99 10.26 -2.89 14.77
C PHE A 99 11.56 -3.27 14.03
N GLU A 100 12.31 -4.27 14.53
CA GLU A 100 13.54 -4.76 13.89
C GLU A 100 13.26 -5.39 12.51
N VAL A 101 12.17 -6.18 12.38
CA VAL A 101 11.71 -6.72 11.09
C VAL A 101 11.43 -5.59 10.09
N ALA A 102 10.67 -4.58 10.51
CA ALA A 102 10.36 -3.42 9.67
C ALA A 102 11.62 -2.63 9.28
N THR A 103 12.57 -2.49 10.20
CA THR A 103 13.86 -1.83 9.92
C THR A 103 14.64 -2.55 8.83
N ILE A 104 14.75 -3.88 8.91
CA ILE A 104 15.45 -4.67 7.89
C ILE A 104 14.74 -4.59 6.54
N MET A 105 13.40 -4.72 6.53
CA MET A 105 12.61 -4.55 5.30
C MET A 105 12.85 -3.17 4.67
N ALA A 106 12.85 -2.11 5.48
CA ALA A 106 13.07 -0.74 5.00
C ALA A 106 14.48 -0.57 4.41
N GLU A 107 15.51 -1.06 5.08
CA GLU A 107 16.89 -0.98 4.59
C GLU A 107 17.05 -1.67 3.23
N GLU A 108 16.46 -2.85 3.04
CA GLU A 108 16.57 -3.62 1.80
C GLU A 108 15.74 -2.99 0.66
N LEU A 109 14.52 -2.54 0.93
CA LEU A 109 13.66 -1.87 -0.06
C LEU A 109 14.27 -0.56 -0.54
N LEU A 110 14.71 0.29 0.40
CA LEU A 110 15.37 1.57 0.06
C LEU A 110 16.69 1.38 -0.65
N ALA A 111 17.43 0.30 -0.36
CA ALA A 111 18.67 0.00 -1.08
C ALA A 111 18.43 -0.21 -2.59
N CYS A 112 17.25 -0.68 -3.00
CA CYS A 112 16.84 -0.79 -4.39
C CYS A 112 16.01 0.40 -4.89
N GLY A 113 15.79 1.43 -4.05
CA GLY A 113 15.04 2.64 -4.41
C GLY A 113 13.53 2.52 -4.32
N VAL A 114 13.02 1.40 -3.78
CA VAL A 114 11.60 1.30 -3.40
C VAL A 114 11.39 2.19 -2.19
N ASN A 115 10.52 3.19 -2.31
CA ASN A 115 10.37 4.26 -1.32
C ASN A 115 9.02 4.26 -0.59
N LEU A 116 8.13 3.33 -0.95
CA LEU A 116 6.84 3.11 -0.32
C LEU A 116 6.57 1.60 -0.21
N ASN A 117 6.30 1.11 1.01
CA ASN A 117 5.83 -0.25 1.22
C ASN A 117 4.33 -0.25 1.49
N LEU A 118 3.55 -1.02 0.73
CA LEU A 118 2.13 -1.22 0.95
C LEU A 118 1.89 -2.18 2.13
N ALA A 119 2.38 -1.76 3.29
CA ALA A 119 2.31 -2.41 4.60
C ALA A 119 2.33 -1.33 5.69
N PRO A 120 1.79 -1.61 6.89
CA PRO A 120 1.31 -2.88 7.42
C PRO A 120 -0.16 -3.20 7.09
N VAL A 121 -0.52 -4.49 7.24
CA VAL A 121 -1.90 -4.95 7.25
C VAL A 121 -2.51 -4.67 8.61
N CYS A 122 -3.52 -3.78 8.64
CA CYS A 122 -4.25 -3.36 9.85
C CYS A 122 -5.51 -4.20 10.12
N ASP A 123 -5.83 -5.12 9.21
CA ASP A 123 -6.99 -5.98 9.34
C ASP A 123 -6.88 -6.89 10.55
N ILE A 124 -8.01 -7.12 11.24
CA ILE A 124 -8.14 -8.06 12.35
C ILE A 124 -8.66 -9.38 11.79
N TRP A 125 -7.92 -10.47 11.95
CA TRP A 125 -8.37 -11.78 11.47
C TRP A 125 -9.34 -12.43 12.47
N ASN A 126 -10.56 -11.93 12.52
CA ASN A 126 -11.62 -12.40 13.42
C ASN A 126 -12.63 -13.37 12.75
N ASN A 127 -12.32 -13.82 11.52
CA ASN A 127 -13.05 -14.84 10.79
C ASN A 127 -12.06 -15.89 10.25
N ASP A 128 -12.11 -17.11 10.76
CA ASP A 128 -11.20 -18.21 10.39
C ASP A 128 -11.39 -18.70 8.95
N GLN A 129 -12.52 -18.42 8.32
CA GLN A 129 -12.79 -18.70 6.92
C GLN A 129 -12.14 -17.67 5.98
N ASN A 130 -11.76 -16.52 6.48
CA ASN A 130 -11.05 -15.51 5.70
C ASN A 130 -9.61 -15.93 5.45
N LYS A 131 -9.35 -16.54 4.28
CA LYS A 131 -8.01 -16.94 3.84
C LYS A 131 -7.26 -15.82 3.12
N VAL A 132 -7.91 -14.70 2.80
CA VAL A 132 -7.28 -13.55 2.16
C VAL A 132 -6.38 -12.82 3.16
N ILE A 133 -6.87 -12.56 4.35
CA ILE A 133 -6.13 -11.90 5.43
C ILE A 133 -5.32 -12.90 6.23
N TRP A 134 -5.96 -13.81 6.94
CA TRP A 134 -5.34 -14.91 7.67
C TRP A 134 -3.99 -14.54 8.34
N ASP A 135 -2.90 -15.16 7.89
CA ASP A 135 -1.54 -15.04 8.46
C ASP A 135 -0.85 -13.70 8.13
N ARG A 136 -1.47 -12.86 7.31
CA ARG A 136 -1.03 -11.48 7.04
C ARG A 136 -1.33 -10.55 8.23
N ALA A 137 -2.43 -10.80 8.96
CA ALA A 137 -2.79 -10.03 10.14
C ALA A 137 -1.80 -10.27 11.30
N PHE A 138 -1.69 -9.31 12.21
CA PHE A 138 -0.93 -9.48 13.45
C PHE A 138 -1.68 -10.25 14.53
N GLY A 139 -2.99 -10.42 14.40
CA GLY A 139 -3.80 -11.09 15.40
C GLY A 139 -5.28 -11.15 15.08
N THR A 140 -6.04 -11.69 16.04
CA THR A 140 -7.48 -11.89 15.97
C THR A 140 -8.29 -10.86 16.76
N ASP A 141 -7.62 -9.92 17.43
CA ASP A 141 -8.21 -8.85 18.23
C ASP A 141 -7.54 -7.49 17.95
N HIS A 142 -8.27 -6.42 18.20
CA HIS A 142 -7.84 -5.06 17.90
C HIS A 142 -6.65 -4.58 18.76
N GLU A 143 -6.51 -5.07 19.99
CA GLU A 143 -5.45 -4.65 20.91
C GLU A 143 -4.09 -5.17 20.41
N THR A 144 -4.05 -6.47 20.08
CA THR A 144 -2.87 -7.13 19.50
C THR A 144 -2.46 -6.49 18.19
N VAL A 145 -3.40 -6.34 17.26
CA VAL A 145 -3.12 -5.72 15.95
C VAL A 145 -2.61 -4.28 16.14
N SER A 146 -3.30 -3.46 16.93
CA SER A 146 -2.92 -2.07 17.19
C SER A 146 -1.52 -1.92 17.79
N LYS A 147 -1.13 -2.83 18.68
CA LYS A 147 0.19 -2.86 19.32
C LYS A 147 1.30 -3.01 18.28
N PHE A 148 1.17 -3.97 17.39
CA PHE A 148 2.21 -4.28 16.40
C PHE A 148 2.22 -3.32 15.19
N ILE A 149 1.06 -2.84 14.75
CA ILE A 149 0.94 -1.83 13.69
C ILE A 149 1.79 -0.60 14.02
N SER A 150 1.67 -0.08 15.25
CA SER A 150 2.47 1.08 15.68
C SER A 150 3.97 0.83 15.59
N SER A 151 4.42 -0.39 15.94
CA SER A 151 5.84 -0.75 15.91
C SER A 151 6.36 -0.89 14.47
N MET A 152 5.57 -1.50 13.58
CA MET A 152 5.95 -1.66 12.18
C MET A 152 6.04 -0.32 11.45
N ILE A 153 5.02 0.55 11.62
CA ILE A 153 5.04 1.91 11.05
C ILE A 153 6.28 2.68 11.54
N ARG A 154 6.57 2.64 12.84
CA ARG A 154 7.75 3.33 13.39
C ARG A 154 9.07 2.76 12.86
N GLY A 155 9.14 1.46 12.63
CA GLY A 155 10.31 0.84 12.00
C GLY A 155 10.53 1.34 10.56
N PHE A 156 9.47 1.48 9.77
CA PHE A 156 9.55 2.07 8.44
C PHE A 156 9.92 3.56 8.50
N GLU A 157 9.19 4.35 9.29
CA GLU A 157 9.37 5.79 9.39
C GLU A 157 10.77 6.21 9.85
N THR A 158 11.35 5.51 10.84
CA THR A 158 12.71 5.83 11.32
C THR A 158 13.79 5.55 10.30
N ASN A 159 13.48 4.75 9.29
CA ASN A 159 14.35 4.47 8.15
C ASN A 159 13.97 5.27 6.88
N HIS A 160 13.04 6.22 6.98
CA HIS A 160 12.57 7.04 5.86
C HIS A 160 11.90 6.24 4.72
N LEU A 161 11.35 5.06 5.01
CA LEU A 161 10.48 4.32 4.10
C LEU A 161 9.03 4.71 4.37
N MET A 162 8.33 5.19 3.35
CA MET A 162 6.90 5.45 3.49
C MET A 162 6.14 4.16 3.69
N SER A 163 5.08 4.23 4.51
CA SER A 163 4.22 3.11 4.86
C SER A 163 2.78 3.33 4.44
N CYS A 164 2.05 2.24 4.14
CA CYS A 164 0.64 2.27 3.79
C CYS A 164 -0.14 1.28 4.64
N ALA A 165 -0.99 1.78 5.54
CA ALA A 165 -1.89 0.96 6.35
C ALA A 165 -3.09 0.47 5.52
N LYS A 166 -3.42 -0.82 5.59
CA LYS A 166 -4.44 -1.45 4.75
C LYS A 166 -5.19 -2.57 5.46
N HIS A 167 -6.42 -2.83 5.08
CA HIS A 167 -7.29 -2.24 4.07
C HIS A 167 -8.48 -1.56 4.77
N PHE A 168 -8.53 -0.24 4.75
CA PHE A 168 -9.54 0.53 5.48
C PHE A 168 -10.96 0.29 4.93
N PRO A 169 -11.98 0.09 5.79
CA PRO A 169 -11.99 0.19 7.25
C PRO A 169 -11.73 -1.14 7.98
N GLY A 170 -11.33 -2.19 7.30
CA GLY A 170 -11.05 -3.54 7.80
C GLY A 170 -11.63 -4.61 6.87
N HIS A 171 -10.79 -5.56 6.46
CA HIS A 171 -11.12 -6.65 5.55
C HIS A 171 -11.13 -8.03 6.25
N GLY A 172 -10.78 -8.09 7.54
CA GLY A 172 -10.55 -9.35 8.24
C GLY A 172 -11.81 -10.18 8.51
N ASN A 173 -13.00 -9.57 8.50
CA ASN A 173 -14.28 -10.24 8.77
C ASN A 173 -15.01 -10.72 7.50
N THR A 174 -14.46 -10.53 6.31
CA THR A 174 -15.12 -10.91 5.06
C THR A 174 -15.09 -12.41 4.82
N LEU A 175 -16.14 -12.95 4.16
CA LEU A 175 -16.22 -14.35 3.71
C LEU A 175 -15.75 -14.52 2.27
N LYS A 176 -15.85 -13.46 1.45
CA LYS A 176 -15.48 -13.45 0.04
C LYS A 176 -14.16 -12.75 -0.19
N ASP A 177 -13.44 -13.21 -1.18
CA ASP A 177 -12.22 -12.59 -1.66
C ASP A 177 -12.57 -11.46 -2.63
N SER A 178 -12.14 -10.24 -2.33
CA SER A 178 -12.35 -9.05 -3.17
C SER A 178 -11.65 -9.11 -4.53
N HIS A 179 -10.74 -10.06 -4.74
CA HIS A 179 -10.17 -10.31 -6.05
C HIS A 179 -11.16 -10.92 -7.05
N TYR A 180 -12.22 -11.56 -6.56
CA TYR A 180 -13.20 -12.28 -7.41
C TYR A 180 -14.62 -11.74 -7.29
N ASP A 181 -14.99 -11.20 -6.13
CA ASP A 181 -16.37 -10.74 -5.86
C ASP A 181 -16.34 -9.59 -4.86
N LEU A 182 -17.43 -8.86 -4.73
CA LEU A 182 -17.58 -7.74 -3.81
C LEU A 182 -17.97 -8.25 -2.41
N PRO A 183 -17.05 -8.22 -1.43
CA PRO A 183 -17.34 -8.69 -0.08
C PRO A 183 -18.24 -7.69 0.65
N ILE A 184 -19.14 -8.24 1.50
CA ILE A 184 -20.05 -7.44 2.32
C ILE A 184 -19.78 -7.73 3.79
N VAL A 185 -19.59 -6.69 4.59
CA VAL A 185 -19.47 -6.73 6.05
C VAL A 185 -20.77 -6.24 6.68
N LYS A 186 -21.36 -7.10 7.52
CA LYS A 186 -22.60 -6.84 8.27
C LYS A 186 -22.28 -6.72 9.77
N LYS A 187 -21.65 -5.63 10.14
CA LYS A 187 -21.35 -5.28 11.52
C LYS A 187 -22.00 -3.96 11.86
N SER A 188 -22.40 -3.77 13.11
CA SER A 188 -22.88 -2.46 13.57
C SER A 188 -21.79 -1.41 13.46
N LEU A 189 -22.17 -0.15 13.28
CA LEU A 189 -21.21 0.96 13.22
C LEU A 189 -20.39 1.09 14.51
N ASP A 190 -21.01 0.76 15.65
CA ASP A 190 -20.33 0.77 16.94
C ASP A 190 -19.29 -0.34 17.05
N ASP A 191 -19.57 -1.56 16.57
CA ASP A 191 -18.59 -2.64 16.52
C ASP A 191 -17.42 -2.27 15.60
N ILE A 192 -17.71 -1.71 14.42
CA ILE A 192 -16.67 -1.24 13.49
C ILE A 192 -15.76 -0.20 14.16
N ARG A 193 -16.33 0.77 14.89
CA ARG A 193 -15.57 1.79 15.61
C ARG A 193 -14.74 1.22 16.76
N ASN A 194 -15.30 0.26 17.48
CA ASN A 194 -14.66 -0.31 18.67
C ASN A 194 -13.66 -1.41 18.36
N GLU A 195 -13.74 -2.01 17.18
CA GLU A 195 -12.85 -3.10 16.76
C GLU A 195 -12.03 -2.70 15.52
N GLU A 196 -12.63 -2.74 14.32
CA GLU A 196 -11.91 -2.63 13.05
C GLU A 196 -11.17 -1.29 12.88
N LEU A 197 -11.71 -0.20 13.38
CA LEU A 197 -11.06 1.11 13.27
C LEU A 197 -9.91 1.33 14.28
N GLN A 198 -9.82 0.54 15.35
CA GLN A 198 -8.81 0.76 16.38
C GLN A 198 -7.37 0.64 15.85
N PRO A 199 -6.99 -0.36 15.01
CA PRO A 199 -5.68 -0.40 14.38
C PRO A 199 -5.41 0.81 13.48
N PHE A 200 -6.41 1.31 12.74
CA PHE A 200 -6.25 2.50 11.90
C PHE A 200 -6.09 3.78 12.72
N ILE A 201 -6.81 3.92 13.84
CA ILE A 201 -6.59 5.01 14.80
C ILE A 201 -5.15 4.99 15.32
N LYS A 202 -4.59 3.81 15.61
CA LYS A 202 -3.19 3.67 16.01
C LYS A 202 -2.22 3.97 14.86
N ALA A 203 -2.54 3.55 13.63
CA ALA A 203 -1.75 3.89 12.45
C ALA A 203 -1.68 5.40 12.23
N VAL A 204 -2.81 6.10 12.34
CA VAL A 204 -2.87 7.58 12.26
C VAL A 204 -2.03 8.24 13.36
N LYS A 205 -2.13 7.76 14.62
CA LYS A 205 -1.30 8.23 15.73
C LYS A 205 0.20 7.94 15.54
N ALA A 206 0.53 6.85 14.86
CA ALA A 206 1.91 6.51 14.48
C ALA A 206 2.41 7.28 13.25
N ARG A 207 1.59 8.17 12.68
CA ARG A 207 1.88 9.02 11.51
C ARG A 207 2.10 8.24 10.22
N VAL A 208 1.29 7.20 9.98
CA VAL A 208 1.32 6.49 8.70
C VAL A 208 1.13 7.46 7.53
N ASN A 209 1.92 7.30 6.47
CA ASN A 209 1.94 8.21 5.33
C ASN A 209 0.75 8.05 4.41
N MET A 210 0.31 6.80 4.24
CA MET A 210 -0.74 6.43 3.31
C MET A 210 -1.71 5.43 3.96
N ILE A 211 -2.98 5.50 3.60
CA ILE A 211 -4.00 4.51 3.97
C ILE A 211 -4.67 4.04 2.68
N MET A 212 -4.75 2.72 2.52
CA MET A 212 -5.40 2.08 1.38
C MET A 212 -6.85 1.75 1.72
N MET A 213 -7.75 2.15 0.83
CA MET A 213 -9.20 1.90 0.93
C MET A 213 -9.56 0.54 0.35
N ALA A 214 -10.26 -0.28 1.13
CA ALA A 214 -10.69 -1.61 0.70
C ALA A 214 -11.82 -1.60 -0.33
N HIS A 215 -11.84 -2.58 -1.22
CA HIS A 215 -12.99 -2.88 -2.09
C HIS A 215 -14.00 -3.78 -1.36
N VAL A 216 -14.56 -3.26 -0.27
CA VAL A 216 -15.51 -3.96 0.62
C VAL A 216 -16.72 -3.07 0.86
N ILE A 217 -17.93 -3.61 0.75
CA ILE A 217 -19.14 -2.95 1.24
C ILE A 217 -19.23 -3.16 2.75
N VAL A 218 -19.38 -2.08 3.48
CA VAL A 218 -19.72 -2.08 4.90
C VAL A 218 -21.12 -1.47 5.01
N GLU A 219 -22.16 -2.31 5.19
CA GLU A 219 -23.57 -1.90 5.05
C GLU A 219 -23.92 -0.68 5.92
N GLU A 220 -23.39 -0.60 7.14
CA GLU A 220 -23.65 0.50 8.06
C GLU A 220 -22.90 1.82 7.69
N ILE A 221 -21.89 1.76 6.82
CA ILE A 221 -21.20 2.95 6.29
C ILE A 221 -21.84 3.35 4.97
N ASP A 222 -21.91 2.40 4.03
CA ASP A 222 -22.51 2.59 2.72
C ASP A 222 -22.95 1.24 2.16
N SER A 223 -24.27 1.05 2.02
CA SER A 223 -24.85 -0.20 1.56
C SER A 223 -24.79 -0.38 0.03
N GLU A 224 -24.42 0.67 -0.73
CA GLU A 224 -24.44 0.68 -2.19
C GLU A 224 -23.04 0.67 -2.81
N LEU A 225 -22.08 1.31 -2.14
CA LEU A 225 -20.74 1.50 -2.67
C LEU A 225 -19.68 0.84 -1.81
N PRO A 226 -18.68 0.16 -2.42
CA PRO A 226 -17.51 -0.30 -1.68
C PRO A 226 -16.76 0.90 -1.08
N CYS A 227 -16.11 0.71 0.05
CA CYS A 227 -15.46 1.78 0.81
C CYS A 227 -14.47 2.60 -0.02
N SER A 228 -13.79 1.98 -0.97
CA SER A 228 -12.89 2.65 -1.92
C SER A 228 -13.57 3.66 -2.85
N LEU A 229 -14.90 3.53 -3.06
CA LEU A 229 -15.70 4.41 -3.90
C LEU A 229 -16.73 5.22 -3.11
N SER A 230 -16.81 5.01 -1.78
CA SER A 230 -17.82 5.64 -0.90
C SER A 230 -17.34 6.97 -0.33
N PRO A 231 -18.04 8.08 -0.61
CA PRO A 231 -17.78 9.36 0.06
C PRO A 231 -17.95 9.27 1.58
N LYS A 232 -18.86 8.43 2.08
CA LYS A 232 -19.10 8.23 3.52
C LYS A 232 -17.90 7.59 4.20
N ALA A 233 -17.29 6.54 3.58
CA ALA A 233 -16.11 5.87 4.12
C ALA A 233 -14.89 6.82 4.13
N HIS A 234 -14.70 7.62 3.08
CA HIS A 234 -13.64 8.63 3.03
C HIS A 234 -13.86 9.74 4.07
N ALA A 235 -15.11 10.18 4.26
CA ALA A 235 -15.46 11.16 5.29
C ALA A 235 -15.18 10.63 6.70
N MET A 236 -15.44 9.35 6.98
CA MET A 236 -15.08 8.71 8.24
C MET A 236 -13.57 8.80 8.49
N LEU A 237 -12.75 8.44 7.50
CA LEU A 237 -11.30 8.51 7.62
C LEU A 237 -10.80 9.96 7.80
N ARG A 238 -11.29 10.91 7.00
CA ARG A 238 -10.88 12.31 7.07
C ARG A 238 -11.40 13.04 8.30
N ASN A 239 -12.70 12.84 8.65
CA ASN A 239 -13.39 13.65 9.64
C ASN A 239 -13.43 13.02 11.03
N GLU A 240 -13.63 11.68 11.15
CA GLU A 240 -13.64 11.01 12.45
C GLU A 240 -12.21 10.71 12.92
N LEU A 241 -11.39 10.04 12.07
CA LEU A 241 -10.00 9.71 12.41
C LEU A 241 -9.03 10.89 12.25
N LYS A 242 -9.49 12.03 11.68
CA LYS A 242 -8.67 13.24 11.43
C LYS A 242 -7.42 12.98 10.59
N TYR A 243 -7.48 11.98 9.70
CA TYR A 243 -6.34 11.60 8.87
C TYR A 243 -6.02 12.68 7.82
N LYS A 244 -4.75 13.08 7.76
CA LYS A 244 -4.25 14.13 6.85
C LYS A 244 -3.30 13.61 5.77
N GLY A 245 -2.85 12.36 5.88
CA GLY A 245 -1.97 11.72 4.87
C GLY A 245 -2.69 11.34 3.58
N LEU A 246 -2.01 10.63 2.71
CA LEU A 246 -2.53 10.22 1.42
C LEU A 246 -3.52 9.06 1.55
N ILE A 247 -4.56 9.09 0.73
CA ILE A 247 -5.53 7.99 0.58
C ILE A 247 -5.34 7.37 -0.80
N LEU A 248 -5.02 6.07 -0.82
CA LEU A 248 -4.86 5.26 -2.02
C LEU A 248 -6.07 4.32 -2.17
N SER A 249 -6.56 4.08 -3.39
CA SER A 249 -7.46 2.94 -3.62
C SER A 249 -6.68 1.63 -3.50
N ASP A 250 -7.35 0.52 -3.21
CA ASP A 250 -6.84 -0.81 -3.57
C ASP A 250 -6.79 -0.94 -5.11
N ASP A 251 -6.18 -2.02 -5.63
CA ASP A 251 -6.04 -2.23 -7.07
C ASP A 251 -7.38 -2.18 -7.81
N MET A 252 -7.56 -1.16 -8.63
CA MET A 252 -8.79 -0.88 -9.37
C MET A 252 -9.14 -1.96 -10.41
N GLN A 253 -8.23 -2.92 -10.66
CA GLN A 253 -8.46 -4.07 -11.54
C GLN A 253 -9.00 -5.31 -10.80
N MET A 254 -9.26 -5.21 -9.49
CA MET A 254 -9.86 -6.31 -8.74
C MET A 254 -11.32 -6.54 -9.16
N GLY A 255 -11.74 -7.82 -9.13
CA GLY A 255 -13.08 -8.23 -9.56
C GLY A 255 -14.22 -7.52 -8.84
N ALA A 256 -14.02 -7.15 -7.58
CA ALA A 256 -14.96 -6.33 -6.81
C ALA A 256 -15.31 -4.97 -7.48
N ILE A 257 -14.44 -4.46 -8.33
CA ILE A 257 -14.66 -3.22 -9.10
C ILE A 257 -15.02 -3.53 -10.55
N THR A 258 -14.19 -4.30 -11.24
CA THR A 258 -14.31 -4.50 -12.70
C THR A 258 -15.56 -5.27 -13.12
N ALA A 259 -16.12 -6.11 -12.23
CA ALA A 259 -17.40 -6.79 -12.50
C ALA A 259 -18.61 -5.84 -12.50
N HIS A 260 -18.48 -4.65 -11.93
CA HIS A 260 -19.59 -3.74 -11.71
C HIS A 260 -19.43 -2.37 -12.41
N ARG A 261 -18.21 -1.97 -12.76
CA ARG A 261 -17.91 -0.63 -13.29
C ARG A 261 -16.76 -0.66 -14.28
N GLY A 262 -16.82 0.23 -15.27
CA GLY A 262 -15.69 0.47 -16.17
C GLY A 262 -14.56 1.19 -15.45
N THR A 263 -13.32 0.93 -15.86
CA THR A 263 -12.08 1.43 -15.24
C THR A 263 -12.06 2.96 -15.07
N GLY A 264 -12.41 3.69 -16.11
CA GLY A 264 -12.43 5.17 -16.06
C GLY A 264 -13.52 5.73 -15.15
N GLU A 265 -14.68 5.07 -15.06
CA GLU A 265 -15.77 5.43 -14.15
C GLU A 265 -15.34 5.19 -12.71
N ALA A 266 -14.77 4.02 -12.42
CA ALA A 266 -14.29 3.65 -11.09
C ALA A 266 -13.20 4.63 -10.59
N ALA A 267 -12.25 5.01 -11.44
CA ALA A 267 -11.25 6.03 -11.13
C ALA A 267 -11.89 7.36 -10.74
N MET A 268 -12.83 7.83 -11.56
CA MET A 268 -13.57 9.07 -11.30
C MET A 268 -14.33 8.99 -9.97
N MET A 269 -14.99 7.87 -9.68
CA MET A 269 -15.72 7.67 -8.42
C MET A 269 -14.79 7.66 -7.21
N ALA A 270 -13.64 6.95 -7.25
CA ALA A 270 -12.67 6.91 -6.17
C ALA A 270 -12.12 8.30 -5.84
N ILE A 271 -11.70 9.06 -6.85
CA ILE A 271 -11.20 10.42 -6.67
C ILE A 271 -12.33 11.34 -6.16
N LYS A 272 -13.53 11.25 -6.72
CA LYS A 272 -14.69 12.03 -6.26
C LYS A 272 -15.06 11.70 -4.81
N ALA A 273 -14.94 10.44 -4.40
CA ALA A 273 -15.20 10.00 -3.03
C ALA A 273 -14.21 10.57 -2.01
N GLY A 274 -12.95 10.80 -2.38
CA GLY A 274 -11.95 11.37 -1.48
C GLY A 274 -10.57 10.74 -1.55
N SER A 275 -10.34 9.74 -2.41
CA SER A 275 -9.01 9.21 -2.68
C SER A 275 -8.10 10.27 -3.29
N ASP A 276 -6.83 10.25 -2.94
CA ASP A 276 -5.79 11.09 -3.54
C ASP A 276 -5.16 10.39 -4.73
N LEU A 277 -5.11 9.05 -4.69
CA LEU A 277 -4.42 8.19 -5.64
C LEU A 277 -5.29 6.98 -5.99
N VAL A 278 -5.18 6.52 -7.25
CA VAL A 278 -5.73 5.24 -7.72
C VAL A 278 -4.61 4.36 -8.27
N GLU A 279 -4.70 3.06 -8.00
CA GLU A 279 -3.67 2.08 -8.35
C GLU A 279 -4.16 1.09 -9.40
N TYR A 280 -3.28 0.75 -10.34
CA TYR A 280 -3.47 -0.23 -11.39
C TYR A 280 -2.24 -1.12 -11.52
N ARG A 281 -2.46 -2.43 -11.65
CA ARG A 281 -1.36 -3.40 -11.84
C ARG A 281 -0.82 -3.44 -13.27
N ASP A 282 -1.52 -2.86 -14.24
CA ASP A 282 -1.14 -2.83 -15.66
C ASP A 282 -1.34 -1.42 -16.24
N MET A 283 -0.45 -1.06 -17.19
CA MET A 283 -0.43 0.27 -17.81
C MET A 283 -1.68 0.54 -18.64
N GLU A 284 -2.21 -0.46 -19.33
CA GLU A 284 -3.39 -0.32 -20.19
C GLU A 284 -4.61 0.17 -19.38
N GLU A 285 -4.81 -0.39 -18.21
CA GLU A 285 -5.89 0.00 -17.31
C GLU A 285 -5.62 1.36 -16.63
N ALA A 286 -4.35 1.64 -16.32
CA ALA A 286 -3.95 2.97 -15.82
C ALA A 286 -4.24 4.09 -16.83
N ILE A 287 -4.05 3.82 -18.14
CA ILE A 287 -4.42 4.74 -19.22
C ILE A 287 -5.93 4.99 -19.21
N LEU A 288 -6.75 3.94 -19.15
CA LEU A 288 -8.22 4.06 -19.11
C LEU A 288 -8.69 4.82 -17.87
N GLY A 289 -8.07 4.56 -16.72
CA GLY A 289 -8.33 5.27 -15.46
C GLY A 289 -8.04 6.77 -15.60
N LEU A 290 -6.87 7.12 -16.14
CA LEU A 290 -6.47 8.50 -16.36
C LEU A 290 -7.38 9.23 -17.38
N GLU A 291 -7.81 8.54 -18.43
CA GLU A 291 -8.78 9.08 -19.39
C GLU A 291 -10.13 9.39 -18.72
N GLY A 292 -10.58 8.51 -17.81
CA GLY A 292 -11.77 8.76 -16.98
C GLY A 292 -11.64 10.02 -16.14
N LEU A 293 -10.48 10.24 -15.51
CA LEU A 293 -10.19 11.45 -14.74
C LEU A 293 -10.13 12.70 -15.61
N LYS A 294 -9.49 12.62 -16.77
CA LYS A 294 -9.45 13.73 -17.76
C LYS A 294 -10.86 14.09 -18.25
N LYS A 295 -11.69 13.09 -18.49
CA LYS A 295 -13.10 13.30 -18.84
C LYS A 295 -13.85 13.99 -17.70
N ALA A 296 -13.70 13.51 -16.45
CA ALA A 296 -14.34 14.11 -15.28
C ALA A 296 -13.91 15.58 -15.06
N GLN A 297 -12.66 15.93 -15.37
CA GLN A 297 -12.16 17.31 -15.36
C GLN A 297 -12.84 18.16 -16.46
N LYS A 298 -12.90 17.64 -17.69
CA LYS A 298 -13.52 18.32 -18.82
C LYS A 298 -15.01 18.57 -18.61
N ASP A 299 -15.72 17.56 -18.13
CA ASP A 299 -17.16 17.59 -17.90
C ASP A 299 -17.54 18.27 -16.56
N LYS A 300 -16.52 18.70 -15.78
CA LYS A 300 -16.67 19.32 -14.45
C LYS A 300 -17.43 18.43 -13.45
N THR A 301 -17.39 17.10 -13.61
CA THR A 301 -17.97 16.13 -12.67
C THR A 301 -17.23 16.16 -11.33
N ILE A 302 -15.95 16.50 -11.35
CA ILE A 302 -15.11 16.81 -10.19
C ILE A 302 -14.66 18.26 -10.34
N LYS A 303 -14.73 19.03 -9.25
CA LYS A 303 -14.30 20.44 -9.25
C LYS A 303 -12.79 20.53 -9.45
N ALA A 304 -12.33 21.58 -10.11
CA ALA A 304 -10.89 21.84 -10.29
C ALA A 304 -10.18 22.00 -8.93
N SER A 305 -10.83 22.63 -7.94
CA SER A 305 -10.31 22.73 -6.57
C SER A 305 -10.03 21.37 -5.93
N ASP A 306 -10.94 20.41 -6.15
CA ASP A 306 -10.82 19.07 -5.54
C ASP A 306 -9.62 18.30 -6.14
N PHE A 307 -9.34 18.47 -7.42
CA PHE A 307 -8.12 17.95 -8.04
C PHE A 307 -6.87 18.64 -7.49
N GLN A 308 -6.92 19.97 -7.35
CA GLN A 308 -5.78 20.75 -6.85
C GLN A 308 -5.44 20.37 -5.40
N ASP A 309 -6.43 20.19 -4.55
CA ASP A 309 -6.24 19.77 -3.15
C ASP A 309 -5.51 18.42 -3.04
N ARG A 310 -5.80 17.48 -3.95
CA ARG A 310 -5.13 16.17 -3.99
C ARG A 310 -3.69 16.31 -4.48
N LEU A 311 -3.49 17.05 -5.55
CA LEU A 311 -2.15 17.31 -6.09
C LEU A 311 -1.27 18.00 -5.05
N THR A 312 -1.81 18.95 -4.30
CA THR A 312 -1.09 19.61 -3.21
C THR A 312 -0.69 18.60 -2.12
N ARG A 313 -1.61 17.72 -1.69
CA ARG A 313 -1.25 16.68 -0.70
C ARG A 313 -0.19 15.72 -1.20
N ILE A 314 -0.25 15.33 -2.48
CA ILE A 314 0.76 14.46 -3.11
C ILE A 314 2.11 15.17 -3.16
N GLU A 315 2.13 16.42 -3.59
CA GLU A 315 3.33 17.24 -3.66
C GLU A 315 3.95 17.44 -2.27
N ASP A 316 3.14 17.78 -1.27
CA ASP A 316 3.58 17.94 0.13
C ASP A 316 4.20 16.64 0.69
N ALA A 317 3.57 15.49 0.39
CA ALA A 317 4.13 14.20 0.78
C ALA A 317 5.48 13.92 0.09
N LYS A 318 5.58 14.18 -1.22
CA LYS A 318 6.84 14.03 -1.96
C LYS A 318 7.92 14.96 -1.44
N LYS A 319 7.61 16.22 -1.16
CA LYS A 319 8.54 17.20 -0.56
C LYS A 319 9.05 16.76 0.81
N ALA A 320 8.18 16.16 1.62
CA ALA A 320 8.56 15.72 2.97
C ALA A 320 9.51 14.52 2.97
N TYR A 321 9.38 13.62 1.99
CA TYR A 321 10.11 12.34 1.97
C TYR A 321 11.19 12.25 0.89
N PHE A 322 11.10 12.98 -0.21
CA PHE A 322 11.93 12.80 -1.41
C PHE A 322 12.64 14.09 -1.81
N THR A 323 13.42 14.67 -0.91
CA THR A 323 14.07 15.98 -1.14
C THR A 323 15.08 15.96 -2.27
N ASP A 324 15.90 14.89 -2.37
CA ASP A 324 16.94 14.74 -3.39
C ASP A 324 17.02 13.29 -3.87
N TYR A 325 16.59 13.03 -5.09
CA TYR A 325 16.85 11.71 -5.68
C TYR A 325 18.30 11.60 -6.12
N ARG A 326 18.97 10.59 -5.59
CA ARG A 326 20.30 10.16 -6.05
C ARG A 326 20.19 8.78 -6.67
N PRO A 327 20.63 8.57 -7.92
CA PRO A 327 20.65 7.26 -8.52
C PRO A 327 21.40 6.24 -7.63
N ILE A 328 20.85 5.05 -7.54
CA ILE A 328 21.43 3.97 -6.75
C ILE A 328 22.70 3.50 -7.44
N TYR A 329 23.79 3.43 -6.68
CA TYR A 329 25.06 2.90 -7.15
C TYR A 329 25.06 1.37 -7.05
N VAL A 330 24.74 0.71 -8.15
CA VAL A 330 24.53 -0.75 -8.23
C VAL A 330 25.73 -1.59 -7.75
N PRO A 331 27.02 -1.25 -8.05
CA PRO A 331 28.16 -2.06 -7.62
C PRO A 331 28.31 -2.25 -6.10
N ASP A 332 27.77 -1.33 -5.29
CA ASP A 332 27.82 -1.45 -3.82
C ASP A 332 26.57 -2.13 -3.20
N LEU A 333 25.60 -2.45 -4.03
CA LEU A 333 24.30 -2.93 -3.58
C LEU A 333 24.36 -4.29 -2.87
N GLU A 334 25.20 -5.22 -3.35
CA GLU A 334 25.34 -6.54 -2.73
C GLU A 334 25.72 -6.49 -1.24
N LYS A 335 26.46 -5.46 -0.82
CA LYS A 335 26.85 -5.26 0.58
C LYS A 335 25.68 -4.94 1.50
N LYS A 336 24.53 -4.54 0.93
CA LYS A 336 23.30 -4.21 1.68
C LYS A 336 22.46 -5.45 2.01
N PHE A 337 22.64 -6.53 1.27
CA PHE A 337 21.88 -7.77 1.39
C PHE A 337 22.69 -8.87 2.06
N ASN A 338 22.03 -9.93 2.50
CA ASN A 338 22.67 -11.13 3.08
C ASN A 338 23.62 -10.84 4.27
N LYS A 339 23.37 -9.77 5.01
CA LYS A 339 24.17 -9.41 6.20
C LYS A 339 24.15 -10.56 7.21
N ARG A 340 25.32 -10.91 7.75
CA ARG A 340 25.44 -11.98 8.77
C ARG A 340 24.52 -11.74 9.99
N GLN A 341 24.43 -10.49 10.44
CA GLN A 341 23.58 -10.12 11.59
C GLN A 341 22.10 -10.36 11.28
N THR A 342 21.63 -10.00 10.07
CA THR A 342 20.25 -10.25 9.63
C THR A 342 19.94 -11.74 9.58
N LYS A 343 20.86 -12.58 9.09
CA LYS A 343 20.70 -14.05 9.10
C LYS A 343 20.55 -14.59 10.52
N ILE A 344 21.43 -14.18 11.43
CA ILE A 344 21.35 -14.59 12.85
C ILE A 344 20.02 -14.15 13.47
N PHE A 345 19.58 -12.92 13.20
CA PHE A 345 18.29 -12.42 13.69
C PHE A 345 17.10 -13.26 13.19
N VAL A 346 17.06 -13.56 11.89
CA VAL A 346 15.98 -14.36 11.28
C VAL A 346 15.97 -15.79 11.81
N ASP A 347 17.15 -16.41 11.97
CA ASP A 347 17.26 -17.76 12.51
C ASP A 347 16.80 -17.83 13.97
N ASP A 348 17.17 -16.86 14.80
CA ASP A 348 16.70 -16.73 16.18
C ASP A 348 15.18 -16.49 16.24
N LEU A 349 14.67 -15.62 15.36
CA LEU A 349 13.23 -15.35 15.24
C LEU A 349 12.46 -16.64 14.92
N LYS A 350 12.89 -17.40 13.91
CA LYS A 350 12.26 -18.67 13.51
C LYS A 350 12.32 -19.70 14.64
N LYS A 351 13.46 -19.80 15.35
CA LYS A 351 13.61 -20.70 16.51
C LYS A 351 12.62 -20.35 17.62
N LYS A 352 12.51 -19.07 18.00
CA LYS A 352 11.56 -18.60 19.01
C LYS A 352 10.10 -18.90 18.64
N ILE A 353 9.74 -18.72 17.37
CA ILE A 353 8.40 -19.06 16.85
C ILE A 353 8.15 -20.56 16.99
N ALA A 354 9.10 -21.42 16.58
CA ALA A 354 8.96 -22.86 16.68
C ALA A 354 8.82 -23.31 18.15
N GLU A 355 9.59 -22.75 19.08
CA GLU A 355 9.49 -23.02 20.52
C GLU A 355 8.12 -22.58 21.08
N LYS A 356 7.57 -21.46 20.60
CA LYS A 356 6.26 -20.97 21.03
C LYS A 356 5.10 -21.83 20.52
N ASN A 357 5.19 -22.33 19.28
CA ASN A 357 4.15 -23.17 18.66
C ASN A 357 4.15 -24.62 19.23
N ASN A 358 5.23 -25.06 19.89
CA ASN A 358 5.34 -26.36 20.51
C ASN A 358 4.88 -26.40 22.01
N ARG A 359 4.50 -25.25 22.54
CA ARG A 359 3.94 -25.10 23.89
C ARG A 359 2.43 -25.01 23.88
#